data_aa9336cbc8bb41e1d4138e0e6b99d5e8
#
_entry.id   aa9336cbc8bb41e1d4138e0e6b99d5e8
#
_cell.length_a   1.000
_cell.length_b   1.000
_cell.length_c   1.000
_cell.angle_alpha   90.00
_cell.angle_beta   90.00
_cell.angle_gamma   90.00
#
_symmetry.space_group_name_H-M   'P 1'
#
loop_
_entity.id
_entity.type
_entity.pdbx_description
1 polymer ?
#
loop_
_entity_poly.entity_id
_entity_poly.type
_entity_poly.pdbx_seq_one_letter_code
_entity_poly.pdbx_strand_id
1 'polypeptide(L)'
;RLGVHTEYTERGVRLTLTGTPVTRLEEDMVDIPDLAQTFVVTCCLMNIPFRFTGLQSLKIKETDRITALITELHKLGYAVRSEQDSILLWNGERCPAESAPLIATYEDHRMAMAFAPVGLKLPGLVIRNAGVVTKSFPTFWGQLDKLLI
;
A
#
# COMPACT_ATOMS: atom_id res chain seq x y z
N ARG A 1 14.24 -4.30 5.48
CA ARG A 1 14.68 -3.43 4.37
C ARG A 1 14.12 -2.01 4.46
N LEU A 2 12.92 -1.82 5.03
CA LEU A 2 12.29 -0.49 5.19
C LEU A 2 12.76 0.27 6.45
N GLY A 3 13.89 -0.11 7.06
CA GLY A 3 14.44 0.54 8.25
C GLY A 3 13.80 0.14 9.57
N VAL A 4 12.98 -0.90 9.58
CA VAL A 4 12.30 -1.40 10.79
C VAL A 4 12.92 -2.70 11.24
N HIS A 5 13.29 -2.76 12.53
CA HIS A 5 13.66 -3.97 13.23
C HIS A 5 12.43 -4.59 13.90
N THR A 6 12.27 -5.90 13.74
CA THR A 6 11.18 -6.67 14.35
C THR A 6 11.75 -7.59 15.42
N GLU A 7 11.28 -7.44 16.64
CA GLU A 7 11.63 -8.29 17.79
C GLU A 7 10.39 -9.05 18.26
N TYR A 8 10.49 -10.38 18.32
CA TYR A 8 9.43 -11.22 18.89
C TYR A 8 9.66 -11.34 20.40
N THR A 9 8.65 -11.04 21.19
CA THR A 9 8.68 -11.08 22.64
C THR A 9 7.59 -12.02 23.16
N GLU A 10 7.66 -12.41 24.43
CA GLU A 10 6.60 -13.22 25.06
C GLU A 10 5.21 -12.54 25.03
N ARG A 11 5.15 -11.22 24.92
CA ARG A 11 3.91 -10.42 24.92
C ARG A 11 3.44 -9.99 23.53
N GLY A 12 4.18 -10.33 22.46
CA GLY A 12 3.85 -9.95 21.11
C GLY A 12 5.07 -9.55 20.27
N VAL A 13 4.90 -8.57 19.41
CA VAL A 13 5.93 -8.10 18.49
C VAL A 13 6.24 -6.63 18.77
N ARG A 14 7.54 -6.32 18.90
CA ARG A 14 8.03 -4.95 18.99
C ARG A 14 8.62 -4.53 17.64
N LEU A 15 8.15 -3.40 17.12
CA LEU A 15 8.70 -2.77 15.92
C LEU A 15 9.47 -1.52 16.33
N THR A 16 10.72 -1.40 15.87
CA THR A 16 11.58 -0.26 16.19
C THR A 16 12.21 0.27 14.91
N LEU A 17 12.13 1.58 14.71
CA LEU A 17 12.85 2.23 13.61
C LEU A 17 14.33 2.30 13.99
N THR A 18 15.17 1.55 13.31
CA THR A 18 16.60 1.39 13.69
C THR A 18 17.59 1.75 12.59
N GLY A 19 17.12 2.00 11.37
CA GLY A 19 18.03 2.16 10.25
C GLY A 19 17.48 3.04 9.14
N THR A 20 18.35 3.28 8.16
CA THR A 20 17.98 3.94 6.92
C THR A 20 17.30 2.91 6.01
N PRO A 21 16.14 3.25 5.43
CA PRO A 21 15.53 2.40 4.41
C PRO A 21 16.45 2.19 3.21
N VAL A 22 16.25 1.10 2.48
CA VAL A 22 16.93 0.90 1.19
C VAL A 22 16.59 2.04 0.22
N THR A 23 17.52 2.33 -0.68
CA THR A 23 17.33 3.37 -1.71
C THR A 23 16.44 2.89 -2.86
N ARG A 24 16.26 1.59 -3.01
CA ARG A 24 15.38 0.94 -3.96
C ARG A 24 14.97 -0.44 -3.44
N LEU A 25 13.73 -0.84 -3.67
CA LEU A 25 13.22 -2.15 -3.28
C LEU A 25 12.83 -2.97 -4.51
N GLU A 26 13.46 -4.13 -4.69
CA GLU A 26 13.13 -5.08 -5.76
C GLU A 26 12.81 -6.43 -5.12
N GLU A 27 11.64 -6.99 -5.46
CA GLU A 27 11.15 -8.25 -4.90
C GLU A 27 10.35 -9.04 -5.92
N ASP A 28 10.52 -10.35 -5.90
CA ASP A 28 9.57 -11.27 -6.50
C ASP A 28 8.51 -11.63 -5.47
N MET A 29 7.27 -11.27 -5.77
CA MET A 29 6.13 -11.43 -4.89
C MET A 29 5.23 -12.62 -5.26
N VAL A 30 5.73 -13.55 -6.07
CA VAL A 30 4.94 -14.68 -6.57
C VAL A 30 4.30 -15.50 -5.44
N ASP A 31 5.02 -15.68 -4.33
CA ASP A 31 4.53 -16.42 -3.14
C ASP A 31 3.69 -15.57 -2.18
N ILE A 32 3.77 -14.26 -2.28
CA ILE A 32 3.08 -13.31 -1.39
C ILE A 32 2.40 -12.15 -2.13
N PRO A 33 1.72 -12.40 -3.26
CA PRO A 33 1.18 -11.33 -4.11
C PRO A 33 0.18 -10.43 -3.38
N ASP A 34 -0.52 -10.97 -2.41
CA ASP A 34 -1.51 -10.24 -1.60
C ASP A 34 -0.90 -9.16 -0.68
N LEU A 35 0.41 -9.11 -0.51
CA LEU A 35 1.11 -8.04 0.20
C LEU A 35 1.53 -6.88 -0.73
N ALA A 36 1.44 -7.05 -2.04
CA ALA A 36 1.92 -6.06 -3.01
C ALA A 36 1.27 -4.69 -2.80
N GLN A 37 -0.04 -4.61 -2.53
CA GLN A 37 -0.72 -3.33 -2.31
C GLN A 37 -0.08 -2.54 -1.16
N THR A 38 0.20 -3.22 -0.05
CA THR A 38 0.82 -2.60 1.12
C THR A 38 2.23 -2.10 0.80
N PHE A 39 3.04 -2.93 0.13
CA PHE A 39 4.41 -2.53 -0.22
C PHE A 39 4.45 -1.39 -1.24
N VAL A 40 3.61 -1.44 -2.27
CA VAL A 40 3.53 -0.39 -3.31
C VAL A 40 3.17 0.96 -2.69
N VAL A 41 2.11 1.01 -1.89
CA VAL A 41 1.68 2.25 -1.21
C VAL A 41 2.76 2.73 -0.24
N THR A 42 3.33 1.84 0.57
CA THR A 42 4.39 2.19 1.53
C THR A 42 5.61 2.76 0.82
N CYS A 43 6.09 2.13 -0.25
CA CYS A 43 7.24 2.60 -1.03
C CYS A 43 6.99 3.98 -1.62
N CYS A 44 5.80 4.24 -2.19
CA CYS A 44 5.41 5.55 -2.67
C CYS A 44 5.46 6.60 -1.55
N LEU A 45 4.85 6.32 -0.39
CA LEU A 45 4.83 7.24 0.76
C LEU A 45 6.22 7.51 1.35
N MET A 46 7.13 6.54 1.28
CA MET A 46 8.51 6.67 1.74
C MET A 46 9.46 7.21 0.67
N ASN A 47 8.98 7.49 -0.54
CA ASN A 47 9.78 7.86 -1.70
C ASN A 47 10.88 6.85 -2.02
N ILE A 48 10.59 5.56 -1.90
CA ILE A 48 11.48 4.46 -2.24
C ILE A 48 11.08 3.92 -3.61
N PRO A 49 11.89 4.12 -4.67
CA PRO A 49 11.69 3.46 -5.96
C PRO A 49 11.60 1.95 -5.80
N PHE A 50 10.75 1.31 -6.61
CA PHE A 50 10.54 -0.13 -6.48
C PHE A 50 10.31 -0.82 -7.83
N ARG A 51 10.53 -2.14 -7.84
CA ARG A 51 10.11 -3.06 -8.91
C ARG A 51 9.67 -4.37 -8.30
N PHE A 52 8.38 -4.68 -8.39
CA PHE A 52 7.78 -5.91 -7.88
C PHE A 52 7.32 -6.79 -9.04
N THR A 53 7.78 -8.03 -9.06
CA THR A 53 7.44 -9.05 -10.07
C THR A 53 6.52 -10.12 -9.48
N GLY A 54 6.07 -11.09 -10.28
CA GLY A 54 5.26 -12.20 -9.79
C GLY A 54 3.79 -11.83 -9.48
N LEU A 55 3.29 -10.72 -10.03
CA LEU A 55 1.97 -10.15 -9.67
C LEU A 55 0.82 -10.57 -10.59
N GLN A 56 1.01 -11.53 -11.49
CA GLN A 56 0.01 -11.93 -12.47
C GLN A 56 -1.34 -12.33 -11.85
N SER A 57 -1.33 -12.90 -10.66
CA SER A 57 -2.56 -13.29 -9.95
C SER A 57 -3.40 -12.10 -9.49
N LEU A 58 -2.83 -10.90 -9.39
CA LEU A 58 -3.55 -9.69 -8.95
C LEU A 58 -4.55 -9.18 -9.99
N LYS A 59 -4.43 -9.60 -11.25
CA LYS A 59 -5.37 -9.24 -12.31
C LYS A 59 -6.76 -9.89 -12.16
N ILE A 60 -6.83 -11.01 -11.46
CA ILE A 60 -8.03 -11.86 -11.36
C ILE A 60 -8.53 -12.03 -9.91
N LYS A 61 -8.23 -11.07 -9.04
CA LYS A 61 -8.74 -11.04 -7.66
C LYS A 61 -10.13 -10.38 -7.61
N GLU A 62 -10.53 -9.84 -6.46
CA GLU A 62 -11.78 -9.09 -6.27
C GLU A 62 -11.92 -7.93 -7.28
N THR A 63 -10.81 -7.38 -7.70
CA THR A 63 -10.65 -6.38 -8.77
C THR A 63 -9.33 -6.65 -9.50
N ASP A 64 -9.12 -5.99 -10.64
CA ASP A 64 -7.77 -5.83 -11.20
C ASP A 64 -6.97 -4.90 -10.28
N ARG A 65 -6.27 -5.50 -9.30
CA ARG A 65 -5.53 -4.77 -8.27
C ARG A 65 -4.37 -3.96 -8.84
N ILE A 66 -3.77 -4.40 -9.95
CA ILE A 66 -2.69 -3.67 -10.63
C ILE A 66 -3.23 -2.34 -11.15
N THR A 67 -4.32 -2.38 -11.92
CA THR A 67 -4.96 -1.18 -12.46
C THR A 67 -5.50 -0.28 -11.35
N ALA A 68 -6.11 -0.86 -10.32
CA ALA A 68 -6.62 -0.11 -9.16
C ALA A 68 -5.50 0.65 -8.44
N LEU A 69 -4.37 0.01 -8.14
CA LEU A 69 -3.21 0.66 -7.50
C LEU A 69 -2.66 1.82 -8.32
N ILE A 70 -2.48 1.63 -9.62
CA ILE A 70 -2.00 2.69 -10.52
C ILE A 70 -2.96 3.87 -10.50
N THR A 71 -4.26 3.61 -10.63
CA THR A 71 -5.30 4.66 -10.66
C THR A 71 -5.33 5.46 -9.36
N GLU A 72 -5.33 4.78 -8.22
CA GLU A 72 -5.46 5.46 -6.93
C GLU A 72 -4.16 6.20 -6.53
N LEU A 73 -2.99 5.64 -6.85
CA LEU A 73 -1.71 6.31 -6.62
C LEU A 73 -1.51 7.52 -7.54
N HIS A 74 -2.05 7.48 -8.75
CA HIS A 74 -2.02 8.63 -9.67
C HIS A 74 -2.75 9.84 -9.07
N LYS A 75 -3.91 9.64 -8.40
CA LYS A 75 -4.62 10.70 -7.67
C LYS A 75 -3.76 11.35 -6.59
N LEU A 76 -2.83 10.59 -6.00
CA LEU A 76 -1.89 11.04 -4.98
C LEU A 76 -0.59 11.62 -5.55
N GLY A 77 -0.47 11.72 -6.88
CA GLY A 77 0.69 12.30 -7.56
C GLY A 77 1.84 11.32 -7.83
N TYR A 78 1.61 10.01 -7.78
CA TYR A 78 2.62 8.99 -8.07
C TYR A 78 2.38 8.35 -9.44
N ALA A 79 3.36 8.45 -10.36
CA ALA A 79 3.28 7.86 -11.69
C ALA A 79 3.79 6.41 -11.70
N VAL A 80 3.08 5.53 -10.98
CA VAL A 80 3.35 4.09 -10.96
C VAL A 80 2.96 3.47 -12.29
N ARG A 81 3.72 2.48 -12.76
CA ARG A 81 3.50 1.79 -14.05
C ARG A 81 3.43 0.28 -13.86
N SER A 82 2.81 -0.39 -14.82
CA SER A 82 2.87 -1.85 -14.94
C SER A 82 3.58 -2.27 -16.22
N GLU A 83 4.21 -3.44 -16.18
CA GLU A 83 4.77 -4.14 -17.33
C GLU A 83 4.21 -5.57 -17.36
N GLN A 84 3.86 -6.04 -18.57
CA GLN A 84 3.44 -7.42 -18.81
C GLN A 84 2.28 -7.90 -17.90
N ASP A 85 1.44 -6.99 -17.42
CA ASP A 85 0.34 -7.29 -16.47
C ASP A 85 0.74 -8.09 -15.22
N SER A 86 2.01 -8.11 -14.87
CA SER A 86 2.58 -8.92 -13.79
C SER A 86 3.67 -8.22 -12.98
N ILE A 87 4.03 -7.01 -13.39
CA ILE A 87 5.08 -6.21 -12.75
C ILE A 87 4.50 -4.84 -12.41
N LEU A 88 4.76 -4.36 -11.21
CA LEU A 88 4.55 -2.95 -10.81
C LEU A 88 5.90 -2.31 -10.53
N LEU A 89 6.09 -1.10 -11.06
CA LEU A 89 7.34 -0.35 -10.89
C LEU A 89 7.09 1.15 -10.77
N TRP A 90 8.00 1.78 -10.05
CA TRP A 90 8.06 3.22 -9.88
C TRP A 90 9.50 3.64 -9.61
N ASN A 91 10.01 4.64 -10.35
CA ASN A 91 11.37 5.14 -10.21
C ASN A 91 11.43 6.55 -9.62
N GLY A 92 10.35 6.99 -8.96
CA GLY A 92 10.26 8.32 -8.38
C GLY A 92 9.49 9.34 -9.22
N GLU A 93 8.94 8.94 -10.37
CA GLU A 93 8.21 9.85 -11.25
C GLU A 93 6.93 10.37 -10.58
N ARG A 94 6.66 11.66 -10.77
CA ARG A 94 5.47 12.32 -10.23
C ARG A 94 4.54 12.79 -11.33
N CYS A 95 3.27 12.92 -10.97
CA CYS A 95 2.22 13.52 -11.79
C CYS A 95 1.43 14.54 -10.96
N PRO A 96 0.59 15.39 -11.55
CA PRO A 96 -0.27 16.28 -10.79
C PRO A 96 -1.20 15.48 -9.86
N ALA A 97 -1.16 15.81 -8.56
CA ALA A 97 -2.07 15.23 -7.58
C ALA A 97 -3.43 15.92 -7.60
N GLU A 98 -4.48 15.20 -7.25
CA GLU A 98 -5.80 15.79 -7.01
C GLU A 98 -5.77 16.61 -5.71
N SER A 99 -6.52 17.71 -5.66
CA SER A 99 -6.60 18.57 -4.47
C SER A 99 -7.36 17.93 -3.31
N ALA A 100 -8.29 17.04 -3.60
CA ALA A 100 -9.09 16.31 -2.62
C ALA A 100 -9.28 14.86 -3.11
N PRO A 101 -8.23 14.03 -3.02
CA PRO A 101 -8.29 12.68 -3.54
C PRO A 101 -9.28 11.82 -2.77
N LEU A 102 -10.15 11.16 -3.50
CA LEU A 102 -11.09 10.16 -3.01
C LEU A 102 -10.63 8.78 -3.45
N ILE A 103 -10.15 7.96 -2.52
CA ILE A 103 -9.66 6.61 -2.80
C ILE A 103 -10.85 5.65 -2.94
N ALA A 104 -10.96 5.01 -4.10
CA ALA A 104 -11.91 3.93 -4.32
C ALA A 104 -11.33 2.60 -3.83
N THR A 105 -12.15 1.79 -3.18
CA THR A 105 -11.72 0.48 -2.65
C THR A 105 -12.01 -0.68 -3.61
N TYR A 106 -12.83 -0.47 -4.65
CA TYR A 106 -13.19 -1.51 -5.62
C TYR A 106 -13.76 -2.78 -4.96
N GLU A 107 -14.52 -2.61 -3.86
CA GLU A 107 -15.05 -3.71 -3.02
C GLU A 107 -13.94 -4.64 -2.46
N ASP A 108 -12.70 -4.16 -2.42
CA ASP A 108 -11.53 -4.90 -1.98
C ASP A 108 -10.99 -4.34 -0.65
N HIS A 109 -11.06 -5.18 0.40
CA HIS A 109 -10.59 -4.84 1.73
C HIS A 109 -9.08 -4.53 1.78
N ARG A 110 -8.27 -5.15 0.90
CA ARG A 110 -6.82 -4.90 0.85
C ARG A 110 -6.52 -3.51 0.29
N MET A 111 -7.32 -3.02 -0.66
CA MET A 111 -7.21 -1.63 -1.13
C MET A 111 -7.49 -0.66 0.01
N ALA A 112 -8.60 -0.84 0.74
CA ALA A 112 -8.93 0.00 1.89
C ALA A 112 -7.79 0.03 2.93
N MET A 113 -7.30 -1.14 3.33
CA MET A 113 -6.25 -1.25 4.36
C MET A 113 -4.89 -0.73 3.89
N ALA A 114 -4.52 -0.93 2.62
CA ALA A 114 -3.25 -0.44 2.09
C ALA A 114 -3.20 1.09 2.00
N PHE A 115 -4.33 1.74 1.67
CA PHE A 115 -4.41 3.20 1.57
C PHE A 115 -4.72 3.90 2.91
N ALA A 116 -5.17 3.20 3.93
CA ALA A 116 -5.48 3.79 5.24
C ALA A 116 -4.29 4.58 5.84
N PRO A 117 -3.03 4.08 5.83
CA PRO A 117 -1.88 4.81 6.34
C PRO A 117 -1.55 6.10 5.58
N VAL A 118 -2.09 6.30 4.36
CA VAL A 118 -1.90 7.55 3.61
C VAL A 118 -2.45 8.74 4.39
N GLY A 119 -3.53 8.54 5.15
CA GLY A 119 -4.12 9.57 6.01
C GLY A 119 -3.15 10.16 7.05
N LEU A 120 -2.11 9.42 7.43
CA LEU A 120 -1.04 9.91 8.32
C LEU A 120 -0.19 11.02 7.68
N LYS A 121 -0.05 10.99 6.36
CA LYS A 121 0.72 11.98 5.59
C LYS A 121 -0.15 13.00 4.87
N LEU A 122 -1.39 12.63 4.57
CA LEU A 122 -2.36 13.46 3.86
C LEU A 122 -3.65 13.56 4.70
N PRO A 123 -3.69 14.49 5.67
CA PRO A 123 -4.89 14.73 6.48
C PRO A 123 -6.09 15.07 5.60
N GLY A 124 -7.25 14.50 5.90
CA GLY A 124 -8.47 14.70 5.12
C GLY A 124 -8.62 13.73 3.93
N LEU A 125 -7.72 12.75 3.76
CA LEU A 125 -7.94 11.68 2.79
C LEU A 125 -9.27 10.96 3.07
N VAL A 126 -10.06 10.76 2.03
CA VAL A 126 -11.32 10.02 2.11
C VAL A 126 -11.18 8.68 1.40
N ILE A 127 -11.59 7.61 2.06
CA ILE A 127 -11.64 6.25 1.50
C ILE A 127 -13.11 5.87 1.31
N ARG A 128 -13.53 5.67 0.06
CA ARG A 128 -14.90 5.26 -0.27
C ARG A 128 -15.12 3.81 0.14
N ASN A 129 -16.32 3.48 0.60
CA ASN A 129 -16.71 2.13 1.02
C ASN A 129 -15.73 1.52 2.03
N ALA A 130 -15.28 2.31 2.99
CA ALA A 130 -14.32 1.90 4.02
C ALA A 130 -14.76 0.65 4.82
N GLY A 131 -16.06 0.33 4.84
CA GLY A 131 -16.63 -0.85 5.46
C GLY A 131 -16.23 -2.18 4.83
N VAL A 132 -15.64 -2.21 3.62
CA VAL A 132 -15.18 -3.45 2.96
C VAL A 132 -14.15 -4.23 3.79
N VAL A 133 -13.48 -3.59 4.74
CA VAL A 133 -12.51 -4.23 5.65
C VAL A 133 -13.17 -5.31 6.52
N THR A 134 -14.49 -5.24 6.75
CA THR A 134 -15.23 -6.22 7.56
C THR A 134 -15.12 -7.64 7.02
N LYS A 135 -14.82 -7.81 5.73
CA LYS A 135 -14.59 -9.10 5.08
C LYS A 135 -13.45 -9.90 5.72
N SER A 136 -12.42 -9.24 6.22
CA SER A 136 -11.21 -9.91 6.76
C SER A 136 -10.73 -9.34 8.09
N PHE A 137 -11.00 -8.06 8.38
CA PHE A 137 -10.57 -7.40 9.60
C PHE A 137 -11.64 -6.42 10.10
N PRO A 138 -12.73 -6.90 10.72
CA PRO A 138 -13.89 -6.07 11.11
C PRO A 138 -13.55 -4.91 12.04
N THR A 139 -12.51 -5.05 12.86
CA THR A 139 -12.08 -4.04 13.84
C THR A 139 -10.95 -3.13 13.34
N PHE A 140 -10.60 -3.20 12.06
CA PHE A 140 -9.43 -2.52 11.47
C PHE A 140 -9.40 -1.02 11.81
N TRP A 141 -10.46 -0.29 11.54
CA TRP A 141 -10.52 1.16 11.78
C TRP A 141 -10.34 1.50 13.25
N GLY A 142 -11.04 0.80 14.14
CA GLY A 142 -10.88 1.00 15.59
C GLY A 142 -9.51 0.61 16.14
N GLN A 143 -8.76 -0.28 15.47
CA GLN A 143 -7.38 -0.54 15.82
C GLN A 143 -6.43 0.53 15.28
N LEU A 144 -6.67 1.00 14.05
CA LEU A 144 -5.89 2.09 13.45
C LEU A 144 -6.02 3.37 14.29
N ASP A 145 -7.22 3.74 14.71
CA ASP A 145 -7.47 4.94 15.53
C ASP A 145 -6.66 4.94 16.82
N LYS A 146 -6.45 3.77 17.43
CA LYS A 146 -5.61 3.64 18.64
C LYS A 146 -4.13 3.92 18.40
N LEU A 147 -3.66 3.87 17.16
CA LEU A 147 -2.28 4.17 16.81
C LEU A 147 -2.06 5.66 16.51
N LEU A 148 -3.15 6.44 16.42
CA LEU A 148 -3.14 7.85 16.04
C LEU A 148 -3.17 8.80 17.25
N ILE A 149 -3.14 8.26 18.46
CA ILE A 149 -3.22 9.02 19.73
C ILE A 149 -1.82 9.39 20.22
#